data_c9ed4a34131af28f9263067471b79a4d
#
_entry.id   c9ed4a34131af28f9263067471b79a4d
#
_cell.length_a   1.000
_cell.length_b   1.000
_cell.length_c   1.000
_cell.angle_alpha   90.00
_cell.angle_beta   90.00
_cell.angle_gamma   90.00
#
_symmetry.space_group_name_H-M   'P 1'
#
loop_
_entity.id
_entity.type
_entity.pdbx_description
1 polymer ?
#
loop_
_entity_poly.entity_id
_entity_poly.type
_entity_poly.pdbx_seq_one_letter_code
_entity_poly.pdbx_strand_id
1 'polypeptide(L)'
;MNNSKPNILLIYTGGTIGMVKDFKSGALRAFDFENLLEKIPELNLIDCNIKSISFKKPIDSSNMNPEYWVQITELIEENYHNFDGFVVLHGSDTMSYTASALSFMLENIAKPIVFTGSQLPIGHLRTDAKENLITSIQVASLQHDNRPVIKEVCLYFEYKLYRANRTTKINAEHFEAFASSNYPDIAESGVHLKVNSEYLFKPDLKTAVKFHKSLDKNVAIVKLFPGISESLIQSILNTPHLKGVVLETYGAGNCTTETWFVTLLEKAILNGIHIINVTQCAGGSVMMGHYETSNQLVEIGVISGKDITTEAAITKLMYMLGQNISSKDFKTIFETSLRGEIS
;
A
#
# COMPACT_ATOMS: atom_id res chain seq x y z
N MET A 1 11.61 31.01 19.80
CA MET A 1 11.29 30.75 18.39
C MET A 1 9.80 30.42 18.35
N ASN A 2 8.98 31.15 17.58
CA ASN A 2 7.56 30.78 17.42
C ASN A 2 7.52 29.45 16.64
N ASN A 3 7.36 28.33 17.33
CA ASN A 3 7.03 27.08 16.68
C ASN A 3 5.59 27.19 16.17
N SER A 4 5.43 27.39 14.86
CA SER A 4 4.10 27.25 14.27
C SER A 4 3.68 25.78 14.38
N LYS A 5 2.43 25.56 14.83
CA LYS A 5 1.88 24.20 14.89
C LYS A 5 1.85 23.59 13.49
N PRO A 6 2.20 22.31 13.33
CA PRO A 6 2.10 21.63 12.04
C PRO A 6 0.66 21.59 11.52
N ASN A 7 0.50 21.74 10.20
CA ASN A 7 -0.78 21.67 9.51
C ASN A 7 -0.97 20.26 8.93
N ILE A 8 -2.02 19.58 9.34
CA ILE A 8 -2.32 18.21 8.89
C ILE A 8 -3.59 18.20 8.04
N LEU A 9 -3.51 17.58 6.86
CA LEU A 9 -4.66 17.37 6.00
C LEU A 9 -5.21 15.95 6.20
N LEU A 10 -6.45 15.86 6.63
CA LEU A 10 -7.22 14.64 6.71
C LEU A 10 -7.99 14.44 5.40
N ILE A 11 -7.73 13.34 4.68
CA ILE A 11 -8.41 12.99 3.43
C ILE A 11 -9.32 11.80 3.71
N TYR A 12 -10.64 12.00 3.62
CA TYR A 12 -11.61 10.93 3.79
C TYR A 12 -12.04 10.37 2.43
N THR A 13 -11.64 9.14 2.14
CA THR A 13 -12.03 8.45 0.91
C THR A 13 -13.29 7.60 1.06
N GLY A 14 -13.60 7.19 2.30
CA GLY A 14 -14.69 6.27 2.64
C GLY A 14 -14.27 5.27 3.71
N GLY A 15 -14.93 4.12 3.71
CA GLY A 15 -14.66 3.04 4.65
C GLY A 15 -15.42 3.17 5.97
N THR A 16 -15.35 2.10 6.77
CA THR A 16 -16.11 1.91 8.01
C THR A 16 -15.85 3.00 9.05
N ILE A 17 -14.63 3.51 9.11
CA ILE A 17 -14.23 4.54 10.09
C ILE A 17 -15.12 5.78 10.05
N GLY A 18 -15.54 6.22 8.86
CA GLY A 18 -16.41 7.38 8.68
C GLY A 18 -17.89 7.03 8.55
N MET A 19 -18.32 5.86 9.01
CA MET A 19 -19.72 5.48 9.00
C MET A 19 -20.38 5.69 10.37
N VAL A 20 -21.63 6.12 10.36
CA VAL A 20 -22.44 6.27 11.57
C VAL A 20 -23.71 5.45 11.37
N LYS A 21 -24.10 4.70 12.40
CA LYS A 21 -25.35 3.95 12.38
C LYS A 21 -26.53 4.93 12.48
N ASP A 22 -27.36 4.96 11.47
CA ASP A 22 -28.65 5.67 11.54
C ASP A 22 -29.57 4.92 12.51
N PHE A 23 -29.91 5.56 13.62
CA PHE A 23 -30.74 4.94 14.67
C PHE A 23 -32.17 4.60 14.23
N LYS A 24 -32.67 5.22 13.14
CA LYS A 24 -34.04 4.96 12.63
C LYS A 24 -34.07 3.79 11.65
N SER A 25 -33.11 3.69 10.76
CA SER A 25 -33.06 2.67 9.72
C SER A 25 -32.12 1.49 10.06
N GLY A 26 -31.24 1.65 11.05
CA GLY A 26 -30.18 0.68 11.36
C GLY A 26 -29.06 0.63 10.32
N ALA A 27 -29.18 1.37 9.22
CA ALA A 27 -28.19 1.40 8.14
C ALA A 27 -26.97 2.26 8.50
N LEU A 28 -25.82 1.92 7.97
CA LEU A 28 -24.62 2.74 8.04
C LEU A 28 -24.73 3.86 7.00
N ARG A 29 -24.52 5.11 7.40
CA ARG A 29 -24.44 6.28 6.52
C ARG A 29 -23.06 6.90 6.61
N ALA A 30 -22.59 7.50 5.50
CA ALA A 30 -21.38 8.29 5.51
C ALA A 30 -21.50 9.44 6.51
N PHE A 31 -20.42 9.63 7.26
CA PHE A 31 -20.30 10.66 8.29
C PHE A 31 -19.91 11.99 7.67
N ASP A 32 -20.48 13.08 8.18
CA ASP A 32 -20.00 14.41 7.85
C ASP A 32 -18.73 14.73 8.65
N PHE A 33 -17.60 14.79 7.96
CA PHE A 33 -16.29 15.01 8.57
C PHE A 33 -16.10 16.42 9.13
N GLU A 34 -16.89 17.40 8.74
CA GLU A 34 -16.87 18.73 9.37
C GLU A 34 -17.24 18.64 10.84
N ASN A 35 -18.06 17.64 11.21
CA ASN A 35 -18.44 17.37 12.59
C ASN A 35 -17.55 16.32 13.31
N LEU A 36 -16.48 15.83 12.68
CA LEU A 36 -15.58 14.83 13.30
C LEU A 36 -14.92 15.37 14.56
N LEU A 37 -14.42 16.60 14.50
CA LEU A 37 -13.77 17.27 15.64
C LEU A 37 -14.72 17.48 16.83
N GLU A 38 -16.02 17.66 16.58
CA GLU A 38 -17.02 17.73 17.65
C GLU A 38 -17.26 16.39 18.33
N LYS A 39 -17.13 15.29 17.58
CA LYS A 39 -17.36 13.93 18.09
C LYS A 39 -16.14 13.29 18.71
N ILE A 40 -14.95 13.78 18.40
CA ILE A 40 -13.68 13.36 18.98
C ILE A 40 -12.99 14.60 19.56
N PRO A 41 -13.46 15.12 20.70
CA PRO A 41 -12.87 16.31 21.31
C PRO A 41 -11.40 16.12 21.68
N GLU A 42 -10.93 14.88 21.84
CA GLU A 42 -9.53 14.55 22.11
C GLU A 42 -8.59 15.04 21.00
N LEU A 43 -9.05 15.19 19.77
CA LEU A 43 -8.25 15.73 18.66
C LEU A 43 -7.80 17.18 18.90
N ASN A 44 -8.56 17.95 19.70
CA ASN A 44 -8.17 19.31 20.09
C ASN A 44 -6.97 19.35 21.06
N LEU A 45 -6.61 18.21 21.64
CA LEU A 45 -5.45 18.08 22.53
C LEU A 45 -4.14 17.84 21.77
N ILE A 46 -4.22 17.50 20.49
CA ILE A 46 -3.03 17.31 19.64
C ILE A 46 -2.50 18.69 19.24
N ASP A 47 -1.20 18.90 19.39
CA ASP A 47 -0.56 20.20 19.08
C ASP A 47 -0.34 20.38 17.57
N CYS A 48 -1.41 20.35 16.79
CA CYS A 48 -1.43 20.59 15.34
C CYS A 48 -2.73 21.27 14.90
N ASN A 49 -2.73 21.81 13.68
CA ASN A 49 -3.93 22.29 13.01
C ASN A 49 -4.43 21.19 12.05
N ILE A 50 -5.71 20.84 12.16
CA ILE A 50 -6.32 19.79 11.32
C ILE A 50 -7.30 20.44 10.35
N LYS A 51 -7.18 20.13 9.06
CA LYS A 51 -8.20 20.38 8.04
C LYS A 51 -8.62 19.08 7.39
N SER A 52 -9.87 19.00 6.93
CA SER A 52 -10.40 17.81 6.28
C SER A 52 -10.89 18.11 4.87
N ILE A 53 -10.69 17.13 3.99
CA ILE A 53 -11.28 17.05 2.65
C ILE A 53 -11.90 15.67 2.50
N SER A 54 -13.13 15.62 2.03
CA SER A 54 -13.82 14.35 1.77
C SER A 54 -14.02 14.15 0.27
N PHE A 55 -13.98 12.90 -0.17
CA PHE A 55 -14.47 12.54 -1.49
C PHE A 55 -15.95 12.95 -1.62
N LYS A 56 -16.34 13.51 -2.77
CA LYS A 56 -17.73 13.90 -3.03
C LYS A 56 -18.71 12.74 -2.80
N LYS A 57 -18.27 11.53 -3.08
CA LYS A 57 -18.98 10.29 -2.80
C LYS A 57 -18.02 9.34 -2.12
N PRO A 58 -18.13 9.13 -0.81
CA PRO A 58 -17.32 8.14 -0.10
C PRO A 58 -17.51 6.76 -0.71
N ILE A 59 -16.42 6.01 -0.82
CA ILE A 59 -16.39 4.70 -1.46
C ILE A 59 -16.20 3.58 -0.43
N ASP A 60 -16.79 2.44 -0.71
CA ASP A 60 -16.37 1.18 -0.10
C ASP A 60 -15.04 0.77 -0.72
N SER A 61 -14.06 0.37 0.12
CA SER A 61 -12.73 -0.01 -0.37
C SER A 61 -12.73 -1.22 -1.30
N SER A 62 -13.76 -2.04 -1.29
CA SER A 62 -13.95 -3.12 -2.27
C SER A 62 -14.15 -2.60 -3.71
N ASN A 63 -14.56 -1.34 -3.86
CA ASN A 63 -14.69 -0.65 -5.15
C ASN A 63 -13.46 0.21 -5.52
N MET A 64 -12.37 0.13 -4.73
CA MET A 64 -11.15 0.86 -5.00
C MET A 64 -10.51 0.41 -6.33
N ASN A 65 -9.97 1.36 -7.07
CA ASN A 65 -9.32 1.13 -8.35
C ASN A 65 -8.24 2.19 -8.63
N PRO A 66 -7.42 2.04 -9.68
CA PRO A 66 -6.34 2.99 -9.99
C PRO A 66 -6.80 4.43 -10.22
N GLU A 67 -8.01 4.66 -10.71
CA GLU A 67 -8.55 6.00 -10.92
C GLU A 67 -8.72 6.76 -9.57
N TYR A 68 -9.10 6.05 -8.52
CA TYR A 68 -9.15 6.63 -7.16
C TYR A 68 -7.76 6.85 -6.57
N TRP A 69 -6.77 6.01 -6.87
CA TRP A 69 -5.39 6.26 -6.47
C TRP A 69 -4.84 7.53 -7.09
N VAL A 70 -5.14 7.78 -8.36
CA VAL A 70 -4.81 9.04 -9.04
C VAL A 70 -5.50 10.21 -8.34
N GLN A 71 -6.79 10.11 -8.01
CA GLN A 71 -7.52 11.16 -7.30
C GLN A 71 -6.93 11.48 -5.93
N ILE A 72 -6.53 10.47 -5.15
CA ILE A 72 -5.84 10.70 -3.86
C ILE A 72 -4.49 11.39 -4.09
N THR A 73 -3.73 10.96 -5.11
CA THR A 73 -2.45 11.56 -5.48
C THR A 73 -2.62 13.04 -5.86
N GLU A 74 -3.65 13.38 -6.63
CA GLU A 74 -3.97 14.77 -7.01
C GLU A 74 -4.32 15.63 -5.81
N LEU A 75 -5.14 15.13 -4.88
CA LEU A 75 -5.45 15.85 -3.65
C LEU A 75 -4.20 16.12 -2.79
N ILE A 76 -3.29 15.15 -2.72
CA ILE A 76 -2.02 15.33 -2.01
C ILE A 76 -1.14 16.34 -2.74
N GLU A 77 -0.99 16.25 -4.07
CA GLU A 77 -0.19 17.16 -4.90
C GLU A 77 -0.66 18.62 -4.75
N GLU A 78 -1.96 18.87 -4.91
CA GLU A 78 -2.59 20.21 -4.80
C GLU A 78 -2.34 20.84 -3.43
N ASN A 79 -2.25 20.04 -2.39
CA ASN A 79 -2.11 20.46 -1.00
C ASN A 79 -0.69 20.30 -0.44
N TYR A 80 0.24 19.73 -1.20
CA TYR A 80 1.55 19.32 -0.69
C TYR A 80 2.34 20.46 -0.03
N HIS A 81 2.27 21.66 -0.57
CA HIS A 81 3.00 22.83 -0.04
C HIS A 81 2.32 23.50 1.16
N ASN A 82 1.04 23.27 1.36
CA ASN A 82 0.23 23.93 2.37
C ASN A 82 0.14 23.15 3.70
N PHE A 83 0.48 21.86 3.69
CA PHE A 83 0.37 20.97 4.85
C PHE A 83 1.70 20.29 5.13
N ASP A 84 1.94 19.97 6.40
CA ASP A 84 3.16 19.33 6.91
C ASP A 84 3.06 17.80 6.92
N GLY A 85 1.84 17.27 6.89
CA GLY A 85 1.55 15.83 6.85
C GLY A 85 0.13 15.55 6.39
N PHE A 86 -0.12 14.31 6.01
CA PHE A 86 -1.40 13.84 5.46
C PHE A 86 -1.86 12.58 6.18
N VAL A 87 -3.14 12.50 6.48
CA VAL A 87 -3.78 11.27 6.98
C VAL A 87 -4.89 10.90 6.03
N VAL A 88 -4.83 9.69 5.48
CA VAL A 88 -5.83 9.17 4.53
C VAL A 88 -6.70 8.14 5.24
N LEU A 89 -7.97 8.47 5.43
CA LEU A 89 -8.96 7.55 5.99
C LEU A 89 -9.53 6.68 4.89
N HIS A 90 -9.37 5.38 5.02
CA HIS A 90 -9.62 4.38 3.98
C HIS A 90 -10.30 3.14 4.57
N GLY A 91 -11.08 2.41 3.77
CA GLY A 91 -11.59 1.11 4.18
C GLY A 91 -10.47 0.06 4.24
N SER A 92 -10.52 -0.84 5.22
CA SER A 92 -9.39 -1.74 5.51
C SER A 92 -9.11 -2.81 4.43
N ASP A 93 -10.09 -3.21 3.60
CA ASP A 93 -9.97 -4.38 2.72
C ASP A 93 -8.91 -4.23 1.62
N THR A 94 -8.76 -3.03 1.05
CA THR A 94 -7.78 -2.76 -0.01
C THR A 94 -6.76 -1.70 0.39
N MET A 95 -6.65 -1.40 1.68
CA MET A 95 -5.75 -0.34 2.17
C MET A 95 -4.29 -0.63 1.83
N SER A 96 -3.82 -1.88 1.98
CA SER A 96 -2.45 -2.26 1.62
C SER A 96 -2.15 -2.07 0.13
N TYR A 97 -3.14 -2.32 -0.75
CA TYR A 97 -3.00 -2.04 -2.19
C TYR A 97 -2.89 -0.55 -2.47
N THR A 98 -3.82 0.25 -1.94
CA THR A 98 -3.85 1.70 -2.15
C THR A 98 -2.58 2.36 -1.60
N ALA A 99 -2.19 2.02 -0.38
CA ALA A 99 -1.02 2.59 0.26
C ALA A 99 0.29 2.16 -0.43
N SER A 100 0.37 0.92 -0.93
CA SER A 100 1.48 0.46 -1.77
C SER A 100 1.54 1.22 -3.10
N ALA A 101 0.40 1.40 -3.79
CA ALA A 101 0.34 2.16 -5.03
C ALA A 101 0.82 3.60 -4.82
N LEU A 102 0.33 4.28 -3.79
CA LEU A 102 0.76 5.64 -3.48
C LEU A 102 2.24 5.72 -3.11
N SER A 103 2.82 4.69 -2.49
CA SER A 103 4.27 4.63 -2.25
C SER A 103 5.08 4.78 -3.53
N PHE A 104 4.62 4.19 -4.65
CA PHE A 104 5.29 4.31 -5.95
C PHE A 104 4.93 5.59 -6.68
N MET A 105 3.66 6.02 -6.60
CA MET A 105 3.15 7.22 -7.27
C MET A 105 3.74 8.51 -6.70
N LEU A 106 4.12 8.51 -5.43
CA LEU A 106 4.67 9.66 -4.69
C LEU A 106 6.18 9.50 -4.54
N GLU A 107 6.93 9.99 -5.52
CA GLU A 107 8.38 9.88 -5.53
C GLU A 107 9.02 10.97 -4.70
N ASN A 108 9.96 10.58 -3.82
CA ASN A 108 10.84 11.47 -3.08
C ASN A 108 10.11 12.48 -2.18
N ILE A 109 9.05 12.01 -1.50
CA ILE A 109 8.29 12.82 -0.57
C ILE A 109 9.09 13.14 0.69
N ALA A 110 8.93 14.36 1.21
CA ALA A 110 9.58 14.85 2.42
C ALA A 110 8.63 14.97 3.62
N LYS A 111 7.43 14.41 3.50
CA LYS A 111 6.32 14.52 4.48
C LYS A 111 5.67 13.16 4.70
N PRO A 112 5.11 12.90 5.90
CA PRO A 112 4.37 11.68 6.17
C PRO A 112 3.02 11.68 5.44
N ILE A 113 2.68 10.51 4.88
CA ILE A 113 1.35 10.20 4.36
C ILE A 113 0.90 8.94 5.05
N VAL A 114 0.00 9.06 6.03
CA VAL A 114 -0.40 7.97 6.92
C VAL A 114 -1.77 7.47 6.53
N PHE A 115 -1.84 6.24 6.04
CA PHE A 115 -3.10 5.54 5.82
C PHE A 115 -3.59 4.94 7.13
N THR A 116 -4.88 5.06 7.39
CA THR A 116 -5.54 4.39 8.50
C THR A 116 -7.03 4.16 8.20
N GLY A 117 -7.66 3.40 9.06
CA GLY A 117 -9.08 3.04 8.99
C GLY A 117 -9.53 2.44 10.30
N SER A 118 -10.60 1.66 10.24
CA SER A 118 -11.04 0.88 11.40
C SER A 118 -11.83 -0.35 10.98
N GLN A 119 -11.89 -1.34 11.88
CA GLN A 119 -12.77 -2.49 11.72
C GLN A 119 -14.21 -2.14 12.12
N LEU A 120 -14.38 -1.23 13.09
CA LEU A 120 -15.69 -0.81 13.57
C LEU A 120 -15.93 0.69 13.30
N PRO A 121 -17.18 1.10 13.02
CA PRO A 121 -17.54 2.50 12.86
C PRO A 121 -17.15 3.34 14.09
N ILE A 122 -16.78 4.60 13.87
CA ILE A 122 -16.31 5.50 14.92
C ILE A 122 -17.34 5.73 16.04
N GLY A 123 -18.62 5.60 15.75
CA GLY A 123 -19.71 5.69 16.73
C GLY A 123 -19.98 4.40 17.50
N HIS A 124 -19.26 3.31 17.23
CA HIS A 124 -19.47 2.05 17.93
C HIS A 124 -18.78 2.04 19.30
N LEU A 125 -19.42 1.42 20.32
CA LEU A 125 -18.92 1.43 21.70
C LEU A 125 -17.49 0.88 21.86
N ARG A 126 -17.14 -0.15 21.10
CA ARG A 126 -15.83 -0.82 21.13
C ARG A 126 -14.99 -0.53 19.89
N THR A 127 -15.10 0.68 19.36
CA THR A 127 -14.39 1.03 18.13
C THR A 127 -12.88 1.18 18.34
N ASP A 128 -12.11 0.67 17.38
CA ASP A 128 -10.69 0.91 17.17
C ASP A 128 -10.43 2.26 16.45
N ALA A 129 -11.47 2.86 15.88
CA ALA A 129 -11.36 4.05 15.03
C ALA A 129 -10.74 5.28 15.74
N LYS A 130 -11.05 5.48 17.02
CA LYS A 130 -10.55 6.66 17.74
C LYS A 130 -9.03 6.60 17.94
N GLU A 131 -8.54 5.47 18.39
CA GLU A 131 -7.11 5.26 18.61
C GLU A 131 -6.36 5.36 17.27
N ASN A 132 -6.82 4.64 16.26
CA ASN A 132 -6.23 4.66 14.94
C ASN A 132 -6.15 6.08 14.35
N LEU A 133 -7.21 6.88 14.49
CA LEU A 133 -7.24 8.26 14.00
C LEU A 133 -6.32 9.18 14.79
N ILE A 134 -6.42 9.17 16.12
CA ILE A 134 -5.65 10.05 17.00
C ILE A 134 -4.16 9.81 16.78
N THR A 135 -3.72 8.56 16.83
CA THR A 135 -2.31 8.22 16.68
C THR A 135 -1.81 8.47 15.25
N SER A 136 -2.63 8.24 14.22
CA SER A 136 -2.26 8.61 12.85
C SER A 136 -2.00 10.11 12.69
N ILE A 137 -2.80 10.96 13.33
CA ILE A 137 -2.59 12.41 13.31
C ILE A 137 -1.33 12.77 14.11
N GLN A 138 -1.09 12.17 15.27
CA GLN A 138 0.14 12.37 16.04
C GLN A 138 1.38 11.99 15.23
N VAL A 139 1.36 10.84 14.54
CA VAL A 139 2.42 10.39 13.64
C VAL A 139 2.65 11.40 12.51
N ALA A 140 1.56 11.85 11.87
CA ALA A 140 1.64 12.80 10.77
C ALA A 140 2.15 14.18 11.20
N SER A 141 1.91 14.58 12.46
CA SER A 141 2.35 15.86 13.03
C SER A 141 3.73 15.80 13.69
N LEU A 142 4.36 14.62 13.77
CA LEU A 142 5.63 14.44 14.46
C LEU A 142 6.78 15.16 13.75
N GLN A 143 7.36 16.14 14.44
CA GLN A 143 8.46 16.95 13.93
C GLN A 143 9.69 16.90 14.85
N HIS A 144 10.85 17.01 14.26
CA HIS A 144 12.12 17.30 14.94
C HIS A 144 12.79 18.49 14.25
N ASP A 145 13.13 19.53 14.99
CA ASP A 145 13.68 20.79 14.44
C ASP A 145 12.83 21.39 13.30
N ASN A 146 11.50 21.42 13.50
CA ASN A 146 10.50 21.90 12.53
C ASN A 146 10.50 21.13 11.19
N ARG A 147 10.98 19.88 11.18
CA ARG A 147 10.95 19.00 10.01
C ARG A 147 10.24 17.72 10.32
N PRO A 148 9.41 17.19 9.40
CA PRO A 148 8.78 15.90 9.58
C PRO A 148 9.82 14.80 9.87
N VAL A 149 9.56 13.99 10.90
CA VAL A 149 10.40 12.84 11.25
C VAL A 149 10.22 11.74 10.22
N ILE A 150 8.97 11.48 9.84
CA ILE A 150 8.60 10.43 8.88
C ILE A 150 8.42 11.06 7.50
N LYS A 151 9.00 10.43 6.47
CA LYS A 151 9.05 10.95 5.09
C LYS A 151 8.75 9.85 4.09
N GLU A 152 7.69 9.11 4.34
CA GLU A 152 7.26 7.99 3.53
C GLU A 152 5.75 7.77 3.64
N VAL A 153 5.20 6.95 2.75
CA VAL A 153 3.83 6.47 2.86
C VAL A 153 3.79 5.34 3.88
N CYS A 154 2.94 5.51 4.89
CA CYS A 154 2.81 4.60 6.02
C CYS A 154 1.38 4.07 6.14
N LEU A 155 1.22 2.96 6.83
CA LEU A 155 -0.04 2.44 7.29
C LEU A 155 0.01 2.30 8.80
N TYR A 156 -0.90 2.97 9.51
CA TYR A 156 -1.06 2.82 10.96
C TYR A 156 -2.33 2.03 11.27
N PHE A 157 -2.17 0.99 12.09
CA PHE A 157 -3.30 0.20 12.56
C PHE A 157 -2.92 -0.53 13.85
N GLU A 158 -3.78 -0.48 14.86
CA GLU A 158 -3.64 -1.20 16.11
C GLU A 158 -2.22 -1.13 16.71
N TYR A 159 -1.87 0.06 17.15
CA TYR A 159 -0.63 0.40 17.86
C TYR A 159 0.66 0.34 17.02
N LYS A 160 0.58 -0.01 15.74
CA LYS A 160 1.77 -0.17 14.90
C LYS A 160 1.73 0.69 13.65
N LEU A 161 2.86 1.31 13.37
CA LEU A 161 3.09 2.03 12.12
C LEU A 161 4.00 1.21 11.23
N TYR A 162 3.52 0.91 10.04
CA TYR A 162 4.22 0.11 9.05
C TYR A 162 4.64 0.97 7.86
N ARG A 163 5.73 0.59 7.18
CA ARG A 163 5.96 1.05 5.81
C ARG A 163 4.84 0.48 4.93
N ALA A 164 4.12 1.34 4.22
CA ALA A 164 2.88 0.96 3.56
C ALA A 164 3.05 -0.19 2.55
N ASN A 165 4.09 -0.15 1.73
CA ASN A 165 4.37 -1.15 0.71
C ASN A 165 5.04 -2.45 1.23
N ARG A 166 5.02 -2.63 2.57
CA ARG A 166 5.45 -3.86 3.26
C ARG A 166 4.30 -4.55 3.97
N THR A 167 3.07 -4.05 3.81
CA THR A 167 1.91 -4.51 4.58
C THR A 167 1.01 -5.44 3.79
N THR A 168 0.38 -6.34 4.52
CA THR A 168 -0.72 -7.22 4.06
C THR A 168 -1.82 -7.22 5.11
N LYS A 169 -3.09 -7.24 4.67
CA LYS A 169 -4.22 -7.49 5.58
C LYS A 169 -4.29 -8.98 5.89
N ILE A 170 -4.03 -9.34 7.15
CA ILE A 170 -3.93 -10.74 7.61
C ILE A 170 -5.18 -11.24 8.30
N ASN A 171 -6.10 -10.34 8.71
CA ASN A 171 -7.29 -10.73 9.44
C ASN A 171 -8.50 -9.87 9.05
N ALA A 172 -9.66 -10.51 8.90
CA ALA A 172 -10.91 -9.85 8.54
C ALA A 172 -11.72 -9.34 9.76
N GLU A 173 -11.49 -9.88 10.96
CA GLU A 173 -12.32 -9.64 12.14
C GLU A 173 -11.55 -9.05 13.32
N HIS A 174 -10.26 -9.39 13.48
CA HIS A 174 -9.45 -8.86 14.57
C HIS A 174 -9.08 -7.40 14.32
N PHE A 175 -8.85 -6.66 15.40
CA PHE A 175 -8.33 -5.30 15.32
C PHE A 175 -6.89 -5.29 14.80
N GLU A 176 -6.04 -6.23 15.21
CA GLU A 176 -4.72 -6.47 14.59
C GLU A 176 -4.89 -7.06 13.17
N ALA A 177 -5.40 -6.23 12.26
CA ALA A 177 -5.79 -6.67 10.92
C ALA A 177 -4.65 -6.66 9.91
N PHE A 178 -3.53 -6.00 10.18
CA PHE A 178 -2.41 -5.83 9.27
C PHE A 178 -1.11 -6.37 9.86
N ALA A 179 -0.20 -6.81 8.98
CA ALA A 179 1.15 -7.20 9.35
C ALA A 179 2.15 -6.76 8.28
N SER A 180 3.41 -6.60 8.72
CA SER A 180 4.58 -6.41 7.87
C SER A 180 5.58 -7.53 8.18
N SER A 181 5.42 -8.69 7.52
CA SER A 181 6.14 -9.91 7.89
C SER A 181 7.63 -9.87 7.56
N ASN A 182 8.03 -9.06 6.57
CA ASN A 182 9.41 -8.99 6.07
C ASN A 182 10.12 -7.67 6.40
N TYR A 183 9.47 -6.77 7.14
CA TYR A 183 10.08 -5.51 7.52
C TYR A 183 9.61 -5.08 8.91
N PRO A 184 10.49 -4.54 9.77
CA PRO A 184 10.12 -4.11 11.11
C PRO A 184 9.10 -2.98 11.11
N ASP A 185 8.35 -2.87 12.21
CA ASP A 185 7.48 -1.73 12.48
C ASP A 185 8.31 -0.46 12.58
N ILE A 186 7.93 0.60 11.86
CA ILE A 186 8.66 1.88 11.86
C ILE A 186 8.30 2.77 13.06
N ALA A 187 7.16 2.52 13.69
CA ALA A 187 6.85 3.06 15.01
C ALA A 187 5.83 2.17 15.74
N GLU A 188 5.82 2.28 17.05
CA GLU A 188 4.91 1.58 17.95
C GLU A 188 4.27 2.60 18.92
N SER A 189 2.94 2.53 19.06
CA SER A 189 2.15 3.32 19.98
C SER A 189 1.92 2.53 21.27
N GLY A 190 2.34 3.09 22.38
CA GLY A 190 2.07 2.59 23.72
C GLY A 190 1.75 3.79 24.61
N VAL A 191 2.27 3.83 25.85
CA VAL A 191 2.20 5.04 26.68
C VAL A 191 2.91 6.21 26.00
N HIS A 192 3.93 5.91 25.21
CA HIS A 192 4.66 6.85 24.38
C HIS A 192 4.74 6.31 22.95
N LEU A 193 4.62 7.20 21.96
CA LEU A 193 4.90 6.88 20.58
C LEU A 193 6.41 6.73 20.38
N LYS A 194 6.85 5.49 20.10
CA LYS A 194 8.25 5.16 19.88
C LYS A 194 8.53 4.99 18.39
N VAL A 195 9.36 5.85 17.81
CA VAL A 195 9.79 5.75 16.41
C VAL A 195 11.12 5.01 16.33
N ASN A 196 11.20 4.01 15.47
CA ASN A 196 12.41 3.23 15.16
C ASN A 196 13.15 3.92 14.00
N SER A 197 13.94 4.94 14.30
CA SER A 197 14.56 5.83 13.31
C SER A 197 15.49 5.15 12.31
N GLU A 198 16.04 3.99 12.66
CA GLU A 198 16.89 3.16 11.79
C GLU A 198 16.12 2.54 10.62
N TYR A 199 14.81 2.32 10.78
CA TYR A 199 13.94 1.72 9.77
C TYR A 199 13.20 2.74 8.90
N LEU A 200 13.34 4.03 9.16
CA LEU A 200 12.70 5.07 8.36
C LEU A 200 13.31 5.14 6.96
N PHE A 201 12.46 5.34 5.96
CA PHE A 201 12.91 5.63 4.61
C PHE A 201 13.59 7.00 4.54
N LYS A 202 14.69 7.07 3.81
CA LYS A 202 15.51 8.29 3.66
C LYS A 202 15.42 8.77 2.21
N PRO A 203 14.47 9.67 1.88
CA PRO A 203 14.38 10.24 0.54
C PRO A 203 15.59 11.12 0.22
N ASP A 204 15.90 11.28 -1.06
CA ASP A 204 16.90 12.25 -1.51
C ASP A 204 16.29 13.66 -1.50
N LEU A 205 16.49 14.39 -0.41
CA LEU A 205 15.94 15.74 -0.22
C LEU A 205 16.53 16.80 -1.18
N LYS A 206 17.51 16.45 -2.01
CA LYS A 206 18.06 17.34 -3.05
C LYS A 206 17.23 17.24 -4.34
N THR A 207 16.50 16.19 -4.52
CA THR A 207 15.64 15.96 -5.68
C THR A 207 14.21 16.40 -5.35
N ALA A 208 13.57 17.10 -6.29
CA ALA A 208 12.20 17.53 -6.14
C ALA A 208 11.23 16.33 -6.03
N VAL A 209 10.15 16.51 -5.26
CA VAL A 209 9.04 15.54 -5.22
C VAL A 209 8.40 15.43 -6.60
N LYS A 210 8.01 14.21 -6.98
CA LYS A 210 7.26 13.94 -8.21
C LYS A 210 5.99 13.15 -7.90
N PHE A 211 4.94 13.45 -8.66
CA PHE A 211 3.63 12.83 -8.56
C PHE A 211 3.33 12.10 -9.87
N HIS A 212 3.40 10.77 -9.83
CA HIS A 212 3.18 9.91 -10.99
C HIS A 212 1.71 9.48 -11.02
N LYS A 213 1.02 9.75 -12.12
CA LYS A 213 -0.42 9.48 -12.27
C LYS A 213 -0.72 8.44 -13.35
N SER A 214 0.32 7.96 -14.04
CA SER A 214 0.17 6.93 -15.08
C SER A 214 0.38 5.55 -14.49
N LEU A 215 -0.65 4.71 -14.61
CA LEU A 215 -0.66 3.31 -14.18
C LEU A 215 -1.23 2.47 -15.32
N ASP A 216 -0.72 1.26 -15.51
CA ASP A 216 -1.30 0.31 -16.47
C ASP A 216 -1.98 -0.84 -15.71
N LYS A 217 -3.28 -1.01 -15.94
CA LYS A 217 -4.11 -2.02 -15.29
C LYS A 217 -4.21 -3.37 -16.02
N ASN A 218 -3.48 -3.50 -17.14
CA ASN A 218 -3.44 -4.75 -17.91
C ASN A 218 -2.50 -5.78 -17.24
N VAL A 219 -2.80 -6.13 -16.02
CA VAL A 219 -2.04 -7.06 -15.18
C VAL A 219 -2.94 -8.09 -14.53
N ALA A 220 -2.37 -9.21 -14.10
CA ALA A 220 -3.10 -10.25 -13.40
C ALA A 220 -2.28 -10.79 -12.22
N ILE A 221 -2.97 -11.36 -11.22
CA ILE A 221 -2.36 -12.20 -10.17
C ILE A 221 -2.77 -13.64 -10.46
N VAL A 222 -1.80 -14.54 -10.48
CA VAL A 222 -2.01 -15.98 -10.62
C VAL A 222 -1.46 -16.68 -9.39
N LYS A 223 -2.35 -17.21 -8.57
CA LYS A 223 -2.00 -18.02 -7.41
C LYS A 223 -1.97 -19.48 -7.80
N LEU A 224 -0.79 -20.12 -7.73
CA LEU A 224 -0.64 -21.53 -8.01
C LEU A 224 -1.28 -22.38 -6.91
N PHE A 225 -1.85 -23.50 -7.30
CA PHE A 225 -2.36 -24.54 -6.40
C PHE A 225 -2.14 -25.93 -7.02
N PRO A 226 -2.04 -26.99 -6.20
CA PRO A 226 -1.91 -28.35 -6.73
C PRO A 226 -3.12 -28.75 -7.58
N GLY A 227 -2.88 -29.10 -8.85
CA GLY A 227 -3.94 -29.41 -9.80
C GLY A 227 -4.42 -28.25 -10.66
N ILE A 228 -3.74 -27.09 -10.64
CA ILE A 228 -3.99 -26.02 -11.61
C ILE A 228 -3.78 -26.55 -13.04
N SER A 229 -4.73 -26.27 -13.93
CA SER A 229 -4.70 -26.83 -15.28
C SER A 229 -3.95 -25.95 -16.28
N GLU A 230 -3.36 -26.60 -17.29
CA GLU A 230 -2.74 -25.92 -18.43
C GLU A 230 -3.69 -24.94 -19.11
N SER A 231 -4.93 -25.37 -19.36
CA SER A 231 -5.95 -24.55 -20.02
C SER A 231 -6.29 -23.25 -19.26
N LEU A 232 -6.26 -23.29 -17.92
CA LEU A 232 -6.49 -22.10 -17.09
C LEU A 232 -5.35 -21.10 -17.24
N ILE A 233 -4.09 -21.58 -17.08
CA ILE A 233 -2.91 -20.71 -17.23
C ILE A 233 -2.85 -20.13 -18.64
N GLN A 234 -3.06 -20.97 -19.67
CA GLN A 234 -3.10 -20.52 -21.05
C GLN A 234 -4.16 -19.46 -21.30
N SER A 235 -5.36 -19.62 -20.72
CA SER A 235 -6.44 -18.63 -20.86
C SER A 235 -6.07 -17.28 -20.25
N ILE A 236 -5.43 -17.28 -19.07
CA ILE A 236 -4.98 -16.04 -18.43
C ILE A 236 -3.90 -15.36 -19.25
N LEU A 237 -2.86 -16.12 -19.67
CA LEU A 237 -1.72 -15.56 -20.40
C LEU A 237 -2.11 -15.09 -21.83
N ASN A 238 -3.19 -15.60 -22.40
CA ASN A 238 -3.74 -15.15 -23.68
C ASN A 238 -4.77 -14.04 -23.55
N THR A 239 -4.99 -13.49 -22.34
CA THR A 239 -5.89 -12.35 -22.16
C THR A 239 -5.45 -11.16 -23.03
N PRO A 240 -6.34 -10.58 -23.86
CA PRO A 240 -6.00 -9.44 -24.72
C PRO A 240 -5.39 -8.29 -23.91
N HIS A 241 -4.31 -7.71 -24.43
CA HIS A 241 -3.59 -6.58 -23.83
C HIS A 241 -2.91 -6.86 -22.49
N LEU A 242 -2.86 -8.10 -22.00
CA LEU A 242 -2.12 -8.44 -20.78
C LEU A 242 -0.64 -8.07 -20.95
N LYS A 243 -0.09 -7.33 -19.99
CA LYS A 243 1.31 -6.85 -20.00
C LYS A 243 2.14 -7.39 -18.85
N GLY A 244 1.49 -7.83 -17.78
CA GLY A 244 2.21 -8.35 -16.63
C GLY A 244 1.40 -9.30 -15.76
N VAL A 245 2.12 -10.20 -15.09
CA VAL A 245 1.55 -11.20 -14.18
C VAL A 245 2.38 -11.23 -12.90
N VAL A 246 1.73 -11.14 -11.76
CA VAL A 246 2.30 -11.54 -10.47
C VAL A 246 1.94 -12.99 -10.25
N LEU A 247 2.95 -13.85 -10.24
CA LEU A 247 2.83 -15.30 -10.06
C LEU A 247 3.13 -15.65 -8.61
N GLU A 248 2.09 -16.00 -7.84
CA GLU A 248 2.23 -16.47 -6.46
C GLU A 248 2.60 -17.96 -6.45
N THR A 249 3.85 -18.25 -6.11
CA THR A 249 4.44 -19.59 -6.10
C THR A 249 4.62 -20.14 -4.67
N TYR A 250 5.06 -21.38 -4.55
CA TYR A 250 5.19 -22.07 -3.26
C TYR A 250 6.52 -21.73 -2.58
N GLY A 251 6.49 -21.60 -1.25
CA GLY A 251 7.69 -21.47 -0.42
C GLY A 251 8.65 -20.39 -0.93
N ALA A 252 9.89 -20.76 -1.18
CA ALA A 252 10.94 -19.85 -1.65
C ALA A 252 10.91 -19.57 -3.16
N GLY A 253 9.76 -19.66 -3.81
CA GLY A 253 9.61 -19.36 -5.25
C GLY A 253 9.51 -20.61 -6.13
N ASN A 254 9.09 -21.74 -5.59
CA ASN A 254 8.97 -23.02 -6.31
C ASN A 254 7.63 -23.14 -7.04
N CYS A 255 7.65 -23.78 -8.19
CA CYS A 255 6.46 -24.13 -8.97
C CYS A 255 6.56 -25.54 -9.53
N THR A 256 5.57 -25.96 -10.31
CA THR A 256 5.66 -27.22 -11.08
C THR A 256 6.77 -27.14 -12.14
N THR A 257 7.47 -28.25 -12.34
CA THR A 257 8.50 -28.43 -13.40
C THR A 257 7.93 -29.03 -14.69
N GLU A 258 6.62 -29.17 -14.76
CA GLU A 258 5.96 -29.71 -15.95
C GLU A 258 6.27 -28.87 -17.18
N THR A 259 6.67 -29.50 -18.27
CA THR A 259 7.13 -28.84 -19.50
C THR A 259 6.09 -27.83 -20.04
N TRP A 260 4.80 -28.19 -19.99
CA TRP A 260 3.73 -27.31 -20.46
C TRP A 260 3.72 -25.95 -19.71
N PHE A 261 3.96 -25.97 -18.39
CA PHE A 261 3.91 -24.76 -17.57
C PHE A 261 5.05 -23.80 -17.92
N VAL A 262 6.29 -24.31 -17.95
CA VAL A 262 7.48 -23.52 -18.30
C VAL A 262 7.36 -22.98 -19.72
N THR A 263 6.90 -23.79 -20.67
CA THR A 263 6.71 -23.38 -22.08
C THR A 263 5.66 -22.26 -22.22
N LEU A 264 4.56 -22.32 -21.47
CA LEU A 264 3.55 -21.26 -21.49
C LEU A 264 4.11 -19.93 -20.93
N LEU A 265 4.86 -19.97 -19.83
CA LEU A 265 5.49 -18.77 -19.26
C LEU A 265 6.54 -18.18 -20.22
N GLU A 266 7.40 -19.01 -20.78
CA GLU A 266 8.41 -18.60 -21.77
C GLU A 266 7.76 -17.90 -22.97
N LYS A 267 6.74 -18.53 -23.57
CA LYS A 267 5.97 -17.95 -24.68
C LYS A 267 5.35 -16.60 -24.30
N ALA A 268 4.81 -16.47 -23.09
CA ALA A 268 4.24 -15.22 -22.62
C ALA A 268 5.31 -14.11 -22.49
N ILE A 269 6.49 -14.46 -21.95
CA ILE A 269 7.63 -13.53 -21.84
C ILE A 269 8.14 -13.10 -23.20
N LEU A 270 8.27 -14.02 -24.15
CA LEU A 270 8.66 -13.71 -25.54
C LEU A 270 7.65 -12.81 -26.23
N ASN A 271 6.37 -12.86 -25.83
CA ASN A 271 5.31 -11.95 -26.30
C ASN A 271 5.28 -10.61 -25.53
N GLY A 272 6.25 -10.35 -24.64
CA GLY A 272 6.39 -9.08 -23.94
C GLY A 272 5.63 -8.98 -22.62
N ILE A 273 5.10 -10.09 -22.07
CA ILE A 273 4.46 -10.12 -20.75
C ILE A 273 5.54 -10.25 -19.66
N HIS A 274 5.57 -9.32 -18.73
CA HIS A 274 6.46 -9.40 -17.56
C HIS A 274 5.85 -10.32 -16.49
N ILE A 275 6.59 -11.35 -16.06
CA ILE A 275 6.15 -12.29 -15.03
C ILE A 275 7.00 -12.10 -13.78
N ILE A 276 6.35 -11.76 -12.68
CA ILE A 276 6.97 -11.49 -11.39
C ILE A 276 6.67 -12.67 -10.46
N ASN A 277 7.71 -13.35 -9.98
CA ASN A 277 7.57 -14.44 -9.03
C ASN A 277 7.56 -13.92 -7.60
N VAL A 278 6.47 -14.14 -6.85
CA VAL A 278 6.35 -13.83 -5.42
C VAL A 278 5.97 -15.09 -4.64
N THR A 279 6.23 -15.11 -3.33
CA THR A 279 5.83 -16.23 -2.48
C THR A 279 4.37 -16.10 -2.03
N GLN A 280 3.68 -17.24 -1.89
CA GLN A 280 2.36 -17.31 -1.23
C GLN A 280 2.44 -17.22 0.30
N CYS A 281 3.66 -17.35 0.85
CA CYS A 281 3.85 -17.25 2.29
C CYS A 281 3.73 -15.80 2.75
N ALA A 282 3.16 -15.58 3.92
CA ALA A 282 3.04 -14.25 4.51
C ALA A 282 4.40 -13.60 4.79
N GLY A 283 5.45 -14.39 4.99
CA GLY A 283 6.83 -13.92 5.20
C GLY A 283 7.83 -14.80 4.47
N GLY A 284 9.04 -14.30 4.32
CA GLY A 284 10.13 -14.93 3.60
C GLY A 284 10.39 -14.28 2.25
N SER A 285 11.28 -14.88 1.47
CA SER A 285 11.77 -14.33 0.20
C SER A 285 11.77 -15.40 -0.90
N VAL A 286 11.53 -14.96 -2.12
CA VAL A 286 11.77 -15.78 -3.32
C VAL A 286 13.26 -15.83 -3.58
N MET A 287 13.83 -17.05 -3.56
CA MET A 287 15.24 -17.34 -3.79
C MET A 287 15.39 -18.13 -5.10
N MET A 288 15.22 -17.44 -6.22
CA MET A 288 15.34 -18.07 -7.54
C MET A 288 16.78 -18.50 -7.82
N GLY A 289 16.93 -19.64 -8.47
CA GLY A 289 18.24 -20.17 -8.84
C GLY A 289 18.90 -21.09 -7.80
N HIS A 290 18.29 -21.31 -6.62
CA HIS A 290 18.80 -22.24 -5.60
C HIS A 290 18.27 -23.66 -5.72
N TYR A 291 17.11 -23.83 -6.36
CA TYR A 291 16.47 -25.13 -6.57
C TYR A 291 16.27 -25.36 -8.07
N GLU A 292 16.33 -26.62 -8.51
CA GLU A 292 16.11 -27.01 -9.91
C GLU A 292 14.79 -26.44 -10.45
N THR A 293 13.73 -26.48 -9.63
CA THR A 293 12.39 -25.94 -9.95
C THR A 293 12.38 -24.45 -10.20
N SER A 294 13.30 -23.69 -9.60
CA SER A 294 13.39 -22.23 -9.77
C SER A 294 14.43 -21.81 -10.81
N ASN A 295 15.39 -22.69 -11.17
CA ASN A 295 16.38 -22.41 -12.20
C ASN A 295 15.73 -22.18 -13.57
N GLN A 296 14.79 -23.03 -13.95
CA GLN A 296 14.05 -22.89 -15.22
C GLN A 296 13.33 -21.54 -15.32
N LEU A 297 12.75 -21.04 -14.21
CA LEU A 297 12.12 -19.73 -14.21
C LEU A 297 13.12 -18.59 -14.46
N VAL A 298 14.33 -18.69 -13.91
CA VAL A 298 15.41 -17.71 -14.18
C VAL A 298 15.82 -17.70 -15.64
N GLU A 299 16.01 -18.91 -16.23
CA GLU A 299 16.47 -19.10 -17.61
C GLU A 299 15.49 -18.49 -18.62
N ILE A 300 14.19 -18.66 -18.42
CA ILE A 300 13.16 -18.08 -19.31
C ILE A 300 12.88 -16.60 -19.06
N GLY A 301 13.50 -15.98 -18.02
CA GLY A 301 13.42 -14.54 -17.80
C GLY A 301 12.34 -14.08 -16.80
N VAL A 302 11.80 -14.96 -15.96
CA VAL A 302 10.94 -14.59 -14.84
C VAL A 302 11.69 -13.66 -13.89
N ILE A 303 11.02 -12.63 -13.38
CA ILE A 303 11.57 -11.59 -12.51
C ILE A 303 11.36 -12.01 -11.06
N SER A 304 12.37 -11.86 -10.20
CA SER A 304 12.24 -12.13 -8.78
C SER A 304 11.54 -10.99 -8.06
N GLY A 305 10.49 -11.31 -7.30
CA GLY A 305 9.88 -10.38 -6.35
C GLY A 305 10.64 -10.26 -5.04
N LYS A 306 11.63 -11.14 -4.81
CA LYS A 306 12.37 -11.21 -3.53
C LYS A 306 11.39 -11.34 -2.35
N ASP A 307 11.41 -10.41 -1.39
CA ASP A 307 10.59 -10.37 -0.19
C ASP A 307 9.41 -9.38 -0.26
N ILE A 308 9.03 -8.95 -1.47
CA ILE A 308 7.90 -8.04 -1.72
C ILE A 308 6.56 -8.72 -1.37
N THR A 309 5.59 -7.95 -0.87
CA THR A 309 4.21 -8.43 -0.72
C THR A 309 3.50 -8.51 -2.07
N THR A 310 2.46 -9.33 -2.20
CA THR A 310 1.66 -9.40 -3.44
C THR A 310 1.05 -8.03 -3.78
N GLU A 311 0.56 -7.29 -2.78
CA GLU A 311 -0.02 -5.96 -2.96
C GLU A 311 1.00 -4.96 -3.51
N ALA A 312 2.20 -4.96 -2.96
CA ALA A 312 3.27 -4.10 -3.46
C ALA A 312 3.77 -4.56 -4.84
N ALA A 313 3.84 -5.86 -5.11
CA ALA A 313 4.28 -6.39 -6.40
C ALA A 313 3.35 -5.98 -7.53
N ILE A 314 2.03 -6.16 -7.36
CA ILE A 314 1.06 -5.82 -8.40
C ILE A 314 0.99 -4.30 -8.63
N THR A 315 1.06 -3.50 -7.58
CA THR A 315 1.01 -2.04 -7.69
C THR A 315 2.32 -1.47 -8.27
N LYS A 316 3.49 -2.06 -7.94
CA LYS A 316 4.77 -1.74 -8.57
C LYS A 316 4.74 -2.07 -10.07
N LEU A 317 4.18 -3.23 -10.42
CA LEU A 317 4.03 -3.65 -11.81
C LEU A 317 3.14 -2.68 -12.61
N MET A 318 1.95 -2.31 -12.07
CA MET A 318 1.08 -1.30 -12.68
C MET A 318 1.78 0.05 -12.85
N TYR A 319 2.51 0.48 -11.82
CA TYR A 319 3.29 1.72 -11.85
C TYR A 319 4.36 1.67 -12.95
N MET A 320 5.21 0.66 -12.96
CA MET A 320 6.32 0.55 -13.90
C MET A 320 5.85 0.47 -15.36
N LEU A 321 4.78 -0.29 -15.63
CA LEU A 321 4.15 -0.36 -16.95
C LEU A 321 3.58 0.99 -17.41
N GLY A 322 3.10 1.81 -16.47
CA GLY A 322 2.62 3.17 -16.74
C GLY A 322 3.74 4.18 -17.00
N GLN A 323 5.00 3.90 -16.64
CA GLN A 323 6.14 4.82 -16.81
C GLN A 323 6.90 4.63 -18.15
N ASN A 324 6.43 3.76 -19.04
CA ASN A 324 7.10 3.45 -20.32
C ASN A 324 8.58 3.01 -20.15
N ILE A 325 8.86 2.24 -19.11
CA ILE A 325 10.20 1.68 -18.86
C ILE A 325 10.53 0.70 -19.99
N SER A 326 11.77 0.76 -20.50
CA SER A 326 12.21 -0.15 -21.55
C SER A 326 12.19 -1.61 -21.05
N SER A 327 11.79 -2.55 -21.92
CA SER A 327 11.78 -3.99 -21.56
C SER A 327 13.16 -4.49 -21.11
N LYS A 328 14.25 -3.89 -21.62
CA LYS A 328 15.63 -4.22 -21.26
C LYS A 328 15.93 -3.89 -19.79
N ASP A 329 15.42 -2.77 -19.30
CA ASP A 329 15.72 -2.26 -17.96
C ASP A 329 14.69 -2.73 -16.93
N PHE A 330 13.54 -3.25 -17.40
CA PHE A 330 12.38 -3.57 -16.57
C PHE A 330 12.73 -4.53 -15.42
N LYS A 331 13.40 -5.65 -15.72
CA LYS A 331 13.83 -6.62 -14.70
C LYS A 331 14.72 -5.97 -13.64
N THR A 332 15.76 -5.27 -14.06
CA THR A 332 16.72 -4.63 -13.15
C THR A 332 16.04 -3.62 -12.25
N ILE A 333 15.13 -2.79 -12.79
CA ILE A 333 14.41 -1.78 -12.02
C ILE A 333 13.42 -2.46 -11.06
N PHE A 334 12.71 -3.52 -11.51
CA PHE A 334 11.77 -4.22 -10.64
C PHE A 334 12.47 -4.88 -9.44
N GLU A 335 13.62 -5.51 -9.67
CA GLU A 335 14.44 -6.17 -8.63
C GLU A 335 15.23 -5.19 -7.74
N THR A 336 15.14 -3.88 -8.02
CA THR A 336 15.72 -2.82 -7.20
C THR A 336 14.65 -2.18 -6.32
N SER A 337 15.02 -1.89 -5.06
CA SER A 337 14.12 -1.17 -4.14
C SER A 337 13.92 0.27 -4.59
N LEU A 338 12.69 0.65 -4.91
CA LEU A 338 12.33 2.03 -5.30
C LEU A 338 11.91 2.86 -4.08
N ARG A 339 11.15 2.26 -3.18
CA ARG A 339 10.53 2.93 -2.02
C ARG A 339 10.62 2.08 -0.75
N GLY A 340 11.59 1.19 -0.67
CA GLY A 340 11.78 0.29 0.47
C GLY A 340 10.86 -0.92 0.48
N GLU A 341 10.23 -1.25 -0.64
CA GLU A 341 9.30 -2.37 -0.81
C GLU A 341 9.96 -3.75 -0.84
N ILE A 342 11.26 -3.79 -1.09
CA ILE A 342 12.11 -5.00 -1.06
C ILE A 342 13.41 -4.72 -0.32
N SER A 343 14.02 -5.76 0.27
CA SER A 343 15.30 -5.71 0.97
C SER A 343 16.49 -5.96 0.05
#